data_463f6d1c366f53fce3e5c6c408d6640d
#
_entry.id   463f6d1c366f53fce3e5c6c408d6640d
#
_cell.length_a   1.000
_cell.length_b   1.000
_cell.length_c   1.000
_cell.angle_alpha   90.00
_cell.angle_beta   90.00
_cell.angle_gamma   90.00
#
_symmetry.space_group_name_H-M   'P 1'
#
loop_
_entity.id
_entity.type
_entity.pdbx_description
1 polymer ?
#
loop_
_entity_poly.entity_id
_entity_poly.type
_entity_poly.pdbx_seq_one_letter_code
_entity_poly.pdbx_strand_id
1 'polypeptide(L)'
;KLDVPPTLVSFATAIGNTRDVQSPEFKKANSSVVILRPNYKNGLPEIGSLIAIYKTVEQMIDEGKVLAAATPGYGGVAEALFKMCVGNHVGLQLSNDIDLNSLFKPAYGAVILELLDASAGEFLGFTTVDYTLEADGSNIDLSRLQELWEAKLEPVFPYRKAGEFVPALEHDCPANKRVAPA
;
A
#
# COMPACT_ATOMS: atom_id res chain seq x y z
N LYS A 1 -18.85 -23.68 -23.58
CA LYS A 1 -18.08 -22.62 -24.25
C LYS A 1 -17.57 -21.71 -23.16
N LEU A 2 -16.27 -21.54 -23.03
CA LEU A 2 -15.67 -20.60 -22.10
C LEU A 2 -15.43 -19.30 -22.86
N ASP A 3 -16.11 -18.23 -22.45
CA ASP A 3 -15.90 -16.90 -23.03
C ASP A 3 -14.85 -16.17 -22.15
N VAL A 4 -13.71 -15.90 -22.75
CA VAL A 4 -12.63 -15.14 -22.09
C VAL A 4 -12.71 -13.69 -22.60
N PRO A 5 -12.86 -12.70 -21.70
CA PRO A 5 -12.86 -11.29 -22.12
C PRO A 5 -11.50 -10.91 -22.72
N PRO A 6 -11.46 -9.95 -23.65
CA PRO A 6 -10.19 -9.45 -24.18
C PRO A 6 -9.32 -8.97 -23.01
N THR A 7 -8.13 -9.56 -22.88
CA THR A 7 -7.23 -9.27 -21.78
C THR A 7 -5.86 -8.87 -22.33
N LEU A 8 -5.40 -7.69 -21.94
CA LEU A 8 -4.03 -7.22 -22.20
C LEU A 8 -3.22 -7.41 -20.91
N VAL A 9 -2.12 -8.11 -21.01
CA VAL A 9 -1.17 -8.28 -19.90
C VAL A 9 0.15 -7.63 -20.28
N SER A 10 0.65 -6.75 -19.43
CA SER A 10 1.92 -6.06 -19.61
C SER A 10 2.88 -6.44 -18.49
N PHE A 11 4.10 -6.76 -18.85
CA PHE A 11 5.16 -7.09 -17.90
C PHE A 11 6.30 -6.08 -18.01
N ALA A 12 6.77 -5.61 -16.86
CA ALA A 12 7.98 -4.81 -16.79
C ALA A 12 8.93 -5.47 -15.77
N THR A 13 10.20 -5.57 -16.13
CA THR A 13 11.24 -6.12 -15.26
C THR A 13 12.33 -5.08 -15.07
N ALA A 14 12.77 -4.94 -13.83
CA ALA A 14 13.89 -4.09 -13.47
C ALA A 14 14.79 -4.82 -12.46
N ILE A 15 16.06 -4.46 -12.41
CA ILE A 15 16.99 -4.94 -11.40
C ILE A 15 16.98 -3.92 -10.27
N GLY A 16 16.79 -4.40 -9.03
CA GLY A 16 16.81 -3.60 -7.82
C GLY A 16 17.53 -4.33 -6.70
N ASN A 17 17.81 -3.61 -5.63
CA ASN A 17 18.38 -4.17 -4.42
C ASN A 17 17.23 -4.58 -3.48
N THR A 18 17.27 -5.79 -2.95
CA THR A 18 16.23 -6.28 -2.01
C THR A 18 16.11 -5.46 -0.73
N ARG A 19 17.14 -4.70 -0.37
CA ARG A 19 17.13 -3.82 0.80
C ARG A 19 16.26 -2.58 0.60
N ASP A 20 16.03 -2.19 -0.65
CA ASP A 20 15.30 -0.97 -1.01
C ASP A 20 13.81 -1.26 -1.26
N VAL A 21 13.42 -2.54 -1.17
CA VAL A 21 12.01 -2.95 -1.33
C VAL A 21 11.20 -2.52 -0.11
N GLN A 22 10.17 -1.71 -0.36
CA GLN A 22 9.21 -1.28 0.65
C GLN A 22 7.92 -2.07 0.53
N SER A 23 7.39 -2.54 1.65
CA SER A 23 6.07 -3.17 1.68
C SER A 23 4.97 -2.15 2.02
N PRO A 24 3.71 -2.40 1.63
CA PRO A 24 2.68 -1.37 1.71
C PRO A 24 2.05 -1.20 3.09
N GLU A 25 2.15 -2.16 4.00
CA GLU A 25 1.52 -2.07 5.32
C GLU A 25 2.23 -1.06 6.24
N PHE A 26 1.47 -0.29 7.03
CA PHE A 26 2.02 0.61 8.04
C PHE A 26 2.86 -0.15 9.08
N LYS A 27 3.99 0.41 9.47
CA LYS A 27 4.99 -0.27 10.33
C LYS A 27 4.82 0.03 11.81
N LYS A 28 4.45 1.24 12.16
CA LYS A 28 4.36 1.67 13.55
C LYS A 28 3.36 2.81 13.73
N ALA A 29 2.92 3.02 14.95
CA ALA A 29 2.14 4.19 15.33
C ALA A 29 3.00 5.46 15.43
N ASN A 30 2.35 6.60 15.35
CA ASN A 30 2.93 7.95 15.41
C ASN A 30 3.91 8.26 14.27
N SER A 31 3.71 7.65 13.12
CA SER A 31 4.41 8.00 11.88
C SER A 31 3.55 8.96 11.06
N SER A 32 4.19 9.81 10.26
CA SER A 32 3.51 10.68 9.32
C SER A 32 3.10 9.94 8.06
N VAL A 33 1.87 10.15 7.61
CA VAL A 33 1.37 9.62 6.34
C VAL A 33 1.21 10.77 5.36
N VAL A 34 1.84 10.64 4.21
CA VAL A 34 1.83 11.67 3.15
C VAL A 34 1.49 11.06 1.80
N ILE A 35 1.05 11.89 0.86
CA ILE A 35 0.86 11.49 -0.52
C ILE A 35 1.60 12.42 -1.47
N LEU A 36 2.28 11.85 -2.45
CA LEU A 36 2.84 12.58 -3.58
C LEU A 36 1.96 12.33 -4.80
N ARG A 37 1.43 13.41 -5.40
CA ARG A 37 0.54 13.35 -6.56
C ARG A 37 1.22 13.94 -7.78
N PRO A 38 1.19 13.28 -8.95
CA PRO A 38 1.59 13.91 -10.19
C PRO A 38 0.59 14.99 -10.61
N ASN A 39 1.00 15.89 -11.48
CA ASN A 39 0.06 16.74 -12.20
C ASN A 39 -0.79 15.88 -13.15
N TYR A 40 -2.06 16.24 -13.29
CA TYR A 40 -2.98 15.52 -14.19
C TYR A 40 -3.41 16.40 -15.33
N LYS A 41 -3.45 15.81 -16.53
CA LYS A 41 -4.02 16.41 -17.73
C LYS A 41 -5.02 15.43 -18.35
N ASN A 42 -6.27 15.86 -18.49
CA ASN A 42 -7.35 14.99 -19.01
C ASN A 42 -7.48 13.66 -18.25
N GLY A 43 -7.29 13.68 -16.94
CA GLY A 43 -7.38 12.50 -16.07
C GLY A 43 -6.17 11.55 -16.08
N LEU A 44 -5.14 11.86 -16.86
CA LEU A 44 -3.90 11.10 -16.92
C LEU A 44 -2.74 11.87 -16.25
N PRO A 45 -1.83 11.18 -15.58
CA PRO A 45 -0.64 11.81 -15.00
C PRO A 45 0.28 12.35 -16.10
N GLU A 46 0.80 13.55 -15.90
CA GLU A 46 1.82 14.13 -16.77
C GLU A 46 3.16 13.45 -16.52
N ILE A 47 3.79 12.95 -17.58
CA ILE A 47 5.01 12.13 -17.52
C ILE A 47 6.13 12.84 -16.76
N GLY A 48 6.35 14.12 -16.99
CA GLY A 48 7.42 14.88 -16.32
C GLY A 48 7.26 14.93 -14.81
N SER A 49 6.05 15.22 -14.32
CA SER A 49 5.74 15.25 -12.89
C SER A 49 5.75 13.85 -12.25
N LEU A 50 5.31 12.83 -13.02
CA LEU A 50 5.35 11.44 -12.55
C LEU A 50 6.79 10.96 -12.33
N ILE A 51 7.68 11.22 -13.27
CA ILE A 51 9.11 10.88 -13.15
C ILE A 51 9.74 11.64 -11.96
N ALA A 52 9.39 12.92 -11.77
CA ALA A 52 9.91 13.71 -10.66
C ALA A 52 9.50 13.12 -9.31
N ILE A 53 8.24 12.71 -9.17
CA ILE A 53 7.74 12.05 -7.94
C ILE A 53 8.51 10.76 -7.66
N TYR A 54 8.64 9.88 -8.66
CA TYR A 54 9.31 8.60 -8.45
C TYR A 54 10.79 8.75 -8.09
N LYS A 55 11.48 9.75 -8.64
CA LYS A 55 12.84 10.09 -8.21
C LYS A 55 12.89 10.59 -6.77
N THR A 56 11.91 11.39 -6.35
CA THR A 56 11.80 11.84 -4.95
C THR A 56 11.58 10.66 -4.02
N VAL A 57 10.67 9.73 -4.36
CA VAL A 57 10.41 8.52 -3.57
C VAL A 57 11.66 7.65 -3.47
N GLU A 58 12.35 7.39 -4.59
CA GLU A 58 13.61 6.64 -4.63
C GLU A 58 14.65 7.26 -3.71
N GLN A 59 14.87 8.58 -3.81
CA GLN A 59 15.80 9.28 -2.93
C GLN A 59 15.42 9.14 -1.45
N MET A 60 14.14 9.25 -1.10
CA MET A 60 13.69 9.11 0.28
C MET A 60 13.87 7.69 0.81
N ILE A 61 13.72 6.67 -0.05
CA ILE A 61 14.02 5.27 0.29
C ILE A 61 15.51 5.10 0.55
N ASP A 62 16.37 5.62 -0.31
CA ASP A 62 17.82 5.57 -0.17
C ASP A 62 18.30 6.26 1.11
N GLU A 63 17.64 7.36 1.50
CA GLU A 63 17.89 8.08 2.75
C GLU A 63 17.31 7.37 4.00
N GLY A 64 16.61 6.25 3.84
CA GLY A 64 15.99 5.49 4.92
C GLY A 64 14.84 6.19 5.62
N LYS A 65 14.19 7.16 4.97
CA LYS A 65 13.07 7.95 5.52
C LYS A 65 11.72 7.24 5.38
N VAL A 66 11.58 6.36 4.40
CA VAL A 66 10.34 5.66 4.08
C VAL A 66 10.23 4.37 4.90
N LEU A 67 9.13 4.21 5.60
CA LEU A 67 8.80 3.00 6.35
C LEU A 67 7.91 2.06 5.54
N ALA A 68 6.94 2.62 4.81
CA ALA A 68 6.03 1.89 3.94
C ALA A 68 5.66 2.75 2.72
N ALA A 69 5.36 2.11 1.60
CA ALA A 69 4.93 2.77 0.38
C ALA A 69 3.80 1.99 -0.31
N ALA A 70 2.75 2.69 -0.72
CA ALA A 70 1.64 2.11 -1.47
C ALA A 70 1.19 3.03 -2.61
N THR A 71 0.59 2.45 -3.63
CA THR A 71 -0.01 3.19 -4.75
C THR A 71 -1.52 3.06 -4.71
N PRO A 72 -2.29 4.15 -4.87
CA PRO A 72 -3.74 4.08 -4.98
C PRO A 72 -4.17 3.24 -6.18
N GLY A 73 -5.09 2.31 -5.93
CA GLY A 73 -5.70 1.48 -6.95
C GLY A 73 -7.07 2.01 -7.39
N TYR A 74 -7.95 1.10 -7.76
CA TYR A 74 -9.29 1.41 -8.28
C TYR A 74 -10.18 2.14 -7.27
N GLY A 75 -10.06 1.80 -5.97
CA GLY A 75 -10.81 2.45 -4.89
C GLY A 75 -10.19 3.75 -4.37
N GLY A 76 -9.18 4.28 -5.07
CA GLY A 76 -8.54 5.54 -4.73
C GLY A 76 -7.62 5.47 -3.51
N VAL A 77 -7.35 6.62 -2.93
CA VAL A 77 -6.51 6.78 -1.74
C VAL A 77 -7.13 6.09 -0.52
N ALA A 78 -8.46 6.16 -0.38
CA ALA A 78 -9.18 5.55 0.74
C ALA A 78 -8.96 4.02 0.82
N GLU A 79 -9.04 3.32 -0.32
CA GLU A 79 -8.76 1.88 -0.38
C GLU A 79 -7.31 1.57 -0.01
N ALA A 80 -6.37 2.36 -0.53
CA ALA A 80 -4.95 2.15 -0.26
C ALA A 80 -4.63 2.36 1.23
N LEU A 81 -5.14 3.43 1.85
CA LEU A 81 -4.97 3.69 3.28
C LEU A 81 -5.55 2.58 4.14
N PHE A 82 -6.77 2.11 3.82
CA PHE A 82 -7.38 0.97 4.50
C PHE A 82 -6.47 -0.27 4.44
N LYS A 83 -5.97 -0.63 3.25
CA LYS A 83 -5.08 -1.79 3.08
C LYS A 83 -3.75 -1.62 3.82
N MET A 84 -3.23 -0.40 3.88
CA MET A 84 -2.03 -0.10 4.67
C MET A 84 -2.24 -0.32 6.18
N CYS A 85 -3.44 -0.05 6.68
CA CYS A 85 -3.80 -0.32 8.08
C CYS A 85 -3.90 -1.81 8.38
N VAL A 86 -4.47 -2.61 7.46
CA VAL A 86 -4.81 -4.03 7.69
C VAL A 86 -3.59 -4.90 7.99
N GLY A 87 -2.46 -4.67 7.31
CA GLY A 87 -1.30 -5.59 7.36
C GLY A 87 -0.74 -5.81 8.77
N ASN A 88 -0.56 -4.74 9.54
CA ASN A 88 -0.02 -4.79 10.91
C ASN A 88 -1.01 -4.30 11.97
N HIS A 89 -2.29 -4.15 11.64
CA HIS A 89 -3.33 -3.62 12.53
C HIS A 89 -2.96 -2.25 13.14
N VAL A 90 -2.39 -1.38 12.32
CA VAL A 90 -2.04 -0.01 12.67
C VAL A 90 -3.18 0.90 12.24
N GLY A 91 -3.68 1.74 13.14
CA GLY A 91 -4.76 2.68 12.82
C GLY A 91 -4.25 3.93 12.13
N LEU A 92 -5.18 4.80 11.76
CA LEU A 92 -4.91 6.05 11.06
C LEU A 92 -5.83 7.16 11.54
N GLN A 93 -5.26 8.31 11.89
CA GLN A 93 -5.97 9.56 12.10
C GLN A 93 -5.71 10.48 10.92
N LEU A 94 -6.75 10.78 10.14
CA LEU A 94 -6.67 11.71 9.02
C LEU A 94 -6.64 13.16 9.53
N SER A 95 -5.94 14.02 8.80
CA SER A 95 -5.97 15.46 9.03
C SER A 95 -7.36 16.03 8.72
N ASN A 96 -7.80 16.97 9.53
CA ASN A 96 -9.09 17.64 9.34
C ASN A 96 -9.16 18.54 8.08
N ASP A 97 -8.00 18.84 7.48
CA ASP A 97 -7.91 19.67 6.27
C ASP A 97 -8.20 18.89 4.98
N ILE A 98 -8.42 17.56 5.06
CA ILE A 98 -8.61 16.70 3.90
C ILE A 98 -10.08 16.71 3.47
N ASP A 99 -10.31 16.98 2.18
CA ASP A 99 -11.60 16.64 1.55
C ASP A 99 -11.76 15.14 1.45
N LEU A 100 -12.55 14.54 2.34
CA LEU A 100 -12.79 13.09 2.37
C LEU A 100 -13.31 12.54 1.04
N ASN A 101 -14.10 13.32 0.29
CA ASN A 101 -14.59 12.90 -1.02
C ASN A 101 -13.46 12.77 -2.04
N SER A 102 -12.36 13.51 -1.87
CA SER A 102 -11.20 13.43 -2.76
C SER A 102 -10.46 12.10 -2.63
N LEU A 103 -10.55 11.43 -1.47
CA LEU A 103 -9.88 10.15 -1.22
C LEU A 103 -10.44 8.99 -2.07
N PHE A 104 -11.68 9.11 -2.54
CA PHE A 104 -12.34 8.11 -3.38
C PHE A 104 -12.17 8.38 -4.89
N LYS A 105 -11.54 9.49 -5.25
CA LYS A 105 -11.26 9.82 -6.65
C LYS A 105 -10.03 9.04 -7.15
N PRO A 106 -9.97 8.74 -8.46
CA PRO A 106 -8.78 8.14 -9.07
C PRO A 106 -7.54 9.00 -8.82
N ALA A 107 -6.44 8.35 -8.40
CA ALA A 107 -5.17 9.01 -8.13
C ALA A 107 -4.00 8.21 -8.75
N TYR A 108 -4.13 7.88 -10.04
CA TYR A 108 -3.15 7.07 -10.75
C TYR A 108 -1.78 7.73 -10.77
N GLY A 109 -0.73 6.95 -10.46
CA GLY A 109 0.64 7.44 -10.39
C GLY A 109 0.99 8.19 -9.10
N ALA A 110 0.03 8.41 -8.19
CA ALA A 110 0.33 8.90 -6.85
C ALA A 110 0.98 7.81 -5.99
N VAL A 111 1.77 8.22 -5.01
CA VAL A 111 2.41 7.32 -4.03
C VAL A 111 2.08 7.81 -2.63
N ILE A 112 1.57 6.91 -1.80
CA ILE A 112 1.35 7.13 -0.37
C ILE A 112 2.56 6.60 0.37
N LEU A 113 3.09 7.38 1.29
CA LEU A 113 4.27 7.02 2.08
C LEU A 113 3.96 7.13 3.57
N GLU A 114 4.42 6.15 4.33
CA GLU A 114 4.64 6.28 5.76
C GLU A 114 6.07 6.75 6.00
N LEU A 115 6.23 7.87 6.70
CA LEU A 115 7.51 8.53 6.92
C LEU A 115 7.82 8.67 8.39
N LEU A 116 9.11 8.71 8.71
CA LEU A 116 9.58 9.08 10.04
C LEU A 116 9.22 10.52 10.40
N ASP A 117 9.24 11.41 9.41
CA ASP A 117 8.84 12.80 9.52
C ASP A 117 8.08 13.24 8.25
N ALA A 118 7.27 14.29 8.34
CA ALA A 118 6.50 14.83 7.20
C ALA A 118 7.38 15.72 6.31
N SER A 119 8.48 15.20 5.78
CA SER A 119 9.49 15.98 5.05
C SER A 119 9.12 16.28 3.59
N ALA A 120 8.11 15.63 3.03
CA ALA A 120 7.69 15.82 1.63
C ALA A 120 6.23 15.40 1.41
N GLY A 121 5.61 15.91 0.35
CA GLY A 121 4.26 15.55 -0.07
C GLY A 121 3.14 16.29 0.66
N GLU A 122 1.90 15.96 0.30
CA GLU A 122 0.69 16.43 0.96
C GLU A 122 0.45 15.57 2.21
N PHE A 123 0.32 16.20 3.36
CA PHE A 123 0.10 15.50 4.62
C PHE A 123 -1.31 14.94 4.69
N LEU A 124 -1.42 13.64 4.95
CA LEU A 124 -2.70 12.95 5.09
C LEU A 124 -3.09 12.70 6.55
N GLY A 125 -2.14 12.50 7.45
CA GLY A 125 -2.43 12.20 8.84
C GLY A 125 -1.31 11.48 9.56
N PHE A 126 -1.63 10.89 10.71
CA PHE A 126 -0.72 10.11 11.51
C PHE A 126 -1.25 8.70 11.73
N THR A 127 -0.35 7.72 11.75
CA THR A 127 -0.66 6.38 12.20
C THR A 127 -0.91 6.34 13.71
N THR A 128 -1.84 5.48 14.16
CA THR A 128 -2.24 5.36 15.56
C THR A 128 -2.04 3.94 16.09
N VAL A 129 -1.99 3.80 17.41
CA VAL A 129 -1.89 2.48 18.08
C VAL A 129 -3.21 1.74 17.98
N ASP A 130 -4.32 2.47 18.17
CA ASP A 130 -5.66 1.87 18.13
C ASP A 130 -6.02 1.54 16.69
N TYR A 131 -6.52 0.33 16.44
CA TYR A 131 -6.88 -0.14 15.10
C TYR A 131 -8.20 0.45 14.64
N THR A 132 -8.19 1.77 14.46
CA THR A 132 -9.32 2.60 14.05
C THR A 132 -8.90 3.57 12.96
N LEU A 133 -9.87 4.04 12.17
CA LEU A 133 -9.69 5.14 11.25
C LEU A 133 -10.51 6.34 11.74
N GLU A 134 -9.80 7.40 12.10
CA GLU A 134 -10.40 8.66 12.54
C GLU A 134 -10.43 9.67 11.40
N ALA A 135 -11.60 10.21 11.12
CA ALA A 135 -11.79 11.21 10.08
C ALA A 135 -12.97 12.12 10.43
N ASP A 136 -12.80 13.44 10.36
CA ASP A 136 -13.83 14.45 10.58
C ASP A 136 -14.67 14.21 11.87
N GLY A 137 -13.98 13.90 12.97
CA GLY A 137 -14.61 13.61 14.26
C GLY A 137 -15.35 12.27 14.34
N SER A 138 -15.32 11.48 13.29
CA SER A 138 -15.88 10.12 13.24
C SER A 138 -14.77 9.09 13.46
N ASN A 139 -15.11 8.00 14.15
CA ASN A 139 -14.20 6.90 14.39
C ASN A 139 -14.78 5.62 13.79
N ILE A 140 -14.02 4.96 12.91
CA ILE A 140 -14.40 3.73 12.23
C ILE A 140 -13.57 2.59 12.79
N ASP A 141 -14.22 1.55 13.28
CA ASP A 141 -13.57 0.30 13.69
C ASP A 141 -13.07 -0.44 12.45
N LEU A 142 -11.76 -0.52 12.30
CA LEU A 142 -11.11 -1.20 11.18
C LEU A 142 -11.26 -2.71 11.24
N SER A 143 -11.43 -3.32 12.43
CA SER A 143 -11.67 -4.76 12.56
C SER A 143 -12.97 -5.15 11.85
N ARG A 144 -14.03 -4.37 12.07
CA ARG A 144 -15.31 -4.59 11.41
C ARG A 144 -15.25 -4.35 9.91
N LEU A 145 -14.52 -3.31 9.49
CA LEU A 145 -14.34 -3.02 8.06
C LEU A 145 -13.57 -4.13 7.36
N GLN A 146 -12.54 -4.66 8.01
CA GLN A 146 -11.76 -5.79 7.52
C GLN A 146 -12.62 -7.06 7.39
N GLU A 147 -13.43 -7.39 8.39
CA GLU A 147 -14.36 -8.53 8.33
C GLU A 147 -15.31 -8.42 7.12
N LEU A 148 -15.88 -7.25 6.88
CA LEU A 148 -16.76 -7.01 5.74
C LEU A 148 -16.04 -7.16 4.39
N TRP A 149 -14.79 -6.70 4.32
CA TRP A 149 -13.96 -6.80 3.12
C TRP A 149 -13.57 -8.26 2.82
N GLU A 150 -13.14 -9.01 3.83
CA GLU A 150 -12.75 -10.41 3.73
C GLU A 150 -13.95 -11.32 3.42
N ALA A 151 -15.08 -11.09 4.08
CA ALA A 151 -16.30 -11.90 3.93
C ALA A 151 -16.83 -11.96 2.50
N LYS A 152 -16.49 -10.98 1.67
CA LYS A 152 -17.00 -10.92 0.29
C LYS A 152 -16.52 -12.07 -0.59
N LEU A 153 -15.29 -12.53 -0.41
CA LEU A 153 -14.71 -13.65 -1.17
C LEU A 153 -14.71 -14.98 -0.39
N GLU A 154 -14.91 -14.95 0.91
CA GLU A 154 -14.84 -16.13 1.77
C GLU A 154 -15.75 -17.28 1.32
N PRO A 155 -16.99 -17.06 0.82
CA PRO A 155 -17.86 -18.14 0.35
C PRO A 155 -17.36 -18.84 -0.92
N VAL A 156 -16.54 -18.17 -1.72
CA VAL A 156 -16.06 -18.67 -3.02
C VAL A 156 -14.60 -19.11 -2.93
N PHE A 157 -13.81 -18.41 -2.15
CA PHE A 157 -12.39 -18.66 -1.96
C PHE A 157 -11.99 -18.46 -0.50
N PRO A 158 -12.32 -19.43 0.38
CA PRO A 158 -12.02 -19.32 1.80
C PRO A 158 -10.52 -19.32 2.04
N TYR A 159 -10.01 -18.28 2.72
CA TYR A 159 -8.62 -18.23 3.15
C TYR A 159 -8.43 -18.79 4.57
N ARG A 160 -9.48 -18.73 5.40
CA ARG A 160 -9.51 -19.37 6.73
C ARG A 160 -9.95 -20.81 6.56
N LYS A 161 -9.00 -21.73 6.48
CA LYS A 161 -9.34 -23.16 6.50
C LYS A 161 -9.77 -23.55 7.92
N ALA A 162 -11.00 -24.02 8.05
CA ALA A 162 -11.42 -24.75 9.23
C ALA A 162 -10.69 -26.11 9.22
N GLY A 163 -9.68 -26.29 10.06
CA GLY A 163 -8.91 -27.53 10.12
C GLY A 163 -7.71 -27.39 11.05
N GLU A 164 -7.10 -28.52 11.36
CA GLU A 164 -5.87 -28.56 12.16
C GLU A 164 -4.77 -27.72 11.51
N PHE A 165 -4.07 -26.91 12.33
CA PHE A 165 -2.87 -26.20 11.93
C PHE A 165 -1.84 -27.24 11.48
N VAL A 166 -1.58 -27.31 10.19
CA VAL A 166 -0.46 -28.08 9.67
C VAL A 166 0.77 -27.20 9.81
N PRO A 167 1.74 -27.55 10.70
CA PRO A 167 2.95 -26.75 10.82
C PRO A 167 3.64 -26.67 9.46
N ALA A 168 4.13 -25.48 9.12
CA ALA A 168 4.94 -25.30 7.92
C ALA A 168 6.08 -26.32 7.95
N LEU A 169 6.20 -27.11 6.90
CA LEU A 169 7.38 -27.97 6.72
C LEU A 169 8.59 -27.04 6.68
N GLU A 170 9.46 -27.12 7.69
CA GLU A 170 10.76 -26.50 7.62
C GLU A 170 11.49 -27.09 6.42
N HIS A 171 11.54 -26.31 5.36
CA HIS A 171 12.34 -26.66 4.20
C HIS A 171 13.76 -26.16 4.51
N ASP A 172 14.63 -27.10 4.91
CA ASP A 172 16.07 -26.90 4.80
C ASP A 172 16.39 -26.73 3.31
N CYS A 173 16.42 -25.48 2.86
CA CYS A 173 16.98 -25.16 1.56
C CYS A 173 18.49 -25.39 1.65
N PRO A 174 19.04 -26.46 1.08
CA PRO A 174 20.48 -26.62 1.02
C PRO A 174 21.04 -25.39 0.30
N ALA A 175 22.03 -24.76 0.91
CA ALA A 175 22.66 -23.56 0.36
C ALA A 175 23.03 -23.85 -1.12
N ASN A 176 22.29 -23.23 -2.03
CA ASN A 176 22.46 -23.42 -3.46
C ASN A 176 23.84 -22.87 -3.82
N LYS A 177 24.84 -23.71 -3.88
CA LYS A 177 26.13 -23.39 -4.48
C LYS A 177 25.92 -23.20 -5.98
N ARG A 178 25.39 -22.06 -6.37
CA ARG A 178 25.39 -21.65 -7.77
C ARG A 178 26.85 -21.38 -8.14
N VAL A 179 27.46 -22.33 -8.80
CA VAL A 179 28.71 -22.10 -9.54
C VAL A 179 28.31 -21.20 -10.71
N ALA A 180 28.83 -19.97 -10.76
CA ALA A 180 28.64 -19.10 -11.91
C ALA A 180 29.21 -19.84 -13.15
N PRO A 181 28.51 -19.86 -14.28
CA PRO A 181 29.09 -20.39 -15.51
C PRO A 181 30.32 -19.56 -15.86
N ALA A 182 31.39 -20.29 -16.24
CA ALA A 182 32.66 -19.69 -16.68
C ALA A 182 32.51 -18.87 -17.96
#